data_5937ea9ad7215dfe6c3e81823ef63ff7
#
_entry.id   5937ea9ad7215dfe6c3e81823ef63ff7
#
_cell.length_a   1.000
_cell.length_b   1.000
_cell.length_c   1.000
_cell.angle_alpha   90.00
_cell.angle_beta   90.00
_cell.angle_gamma   90.00
#
_symmetry.space_group_name_H-M   'P 1'
#
loop_
_entity.id
_entity.type
_entity.pdbx_description
1 polymer ?
#
loop_
_entity_poly.entity_id
_entity_poly.type
_entity_poly.pdbx_seq_one_letter_code
_entity_poly.pdbx_strand_id
1 'polypeptide(L)'
;MKRIWMPGGVLAVVFALGVAAGSAQQQVPQTRREPQFENENVRVWKSIIMPNQPLSLHRHEFGRTIVALKGGTLDVVDAGGKTTKQMTWETGKAYWLDADPAGEQHGDMNRGTSPIEVIVVEMRR
;
A
#
# COMPACT_ATOMS: atom_id res chain seq x y z
N MET A 1 28.87 81.87 3.02
CA MET A 1 28.92 80.46 2.64
C MET A 1 27.74 79.74 3.31
N LYS A 2 26.74 79.38 2.54
CA LYS A 2 25.56 78.58 3.07
C LYS A 2 25.88 77.08 2.90
N ARG A 3 25.97 76.36 4.00
CA ARG A 3 26.05 74.91 3.99
C ARG A 3 24.66 74.34 3.73
N ILE A 4 24.54 73.63 2.60
CA ILE A 4 23.34 72.84 2.31
C ILE A 4 23.46 71.50 3.03
N TRP A 5 22.53 71.22 3.95
CA TRP A 5 22.38 69.96 4.65
C TRP A 5 21.50 69.05 3.80
N MET A 6 22.04 67.94 3.31
CA MET A 6 21.27 66.90 2.66
C MET A 6 20.77 65.92 3.75
N PRO A 7 19.49 65.62 3.86
CA PRO A 7 19.03 64.55 4.73
C PRO A 7 19.32 63.22 4.06
N GLY A 8 20.07 62.35 4.75
CA GLY A 8 20.32 61.00 4.33
C GLY A 8 19.04 60.19 4.31
N GLY A 9 18.69 59.72 3.14
CA GLY A 9 17.58 58.75 3.00
C GLY A 9 17.95 57.42 3.59
N VAL A 10 17.21 56.96 4.59
CA VAL A 10 17.31 55.62 5.12
C VAL A 10 16.58 54.72 4.14
N LEU A 11 17.36 53.89 3.42
CA LEU A 11 16.81 52.85 2.56
C LEU A 11 16.36 51.70 3.47
N ALA A 12 15.05 51.60 3.74
CA ALA A 12 14.48 50.45 4.42
C ALA A 12 14.44 49.25 3.45
N VAL A 13 15.37 48.31 3.61
CA VAL A 13 15.31 47.05 2.89
C VAL A 13 14.27 46.14 3.58
N VAL A 14 13.11 46.04 2.99
CA VAL A 14 12.07 45.09 3.42
C VAL A 14 12.47 43.71 2.89
N PHE A 15 12.95 42.83 3.76
CA PHE A 15 13.08 41.42 3.46
C PHE A 15 11.68 40.78 3.50
N ALA A 16 11.09 40.52 2.34
CA ALA A 16 9.93 39.69 2.23
C ALA A 16 10.38 38.23 2.45
N LEU A 17 10.16 37.69 3.66
CA LEU A 17 10.27 36.27 3.93
C LEU A 17 9.12 35.58 3.19
N GLY A 18 9.40 35.13 1.98
CA GLY A 18 8.50 34.26 1.24
C GLY A 18 8.44 32.90 1.96
N VAL A 19 7.37 32.64 2.72
CA VAL A 19 7.07 31.30 3.21
C VAL A 19 6.62 30.50 2.00
N ALA A 20 7.52 29.66 1.47
CA ALA A 20 7.13 28.65 0.50
C ALA A 20 6.28 27.61 1.24
N ALA A 21 4.95 27.75 1.14
CA ALA A 21 4.03 26.69 1.55
C ALA A 21 4.20 25.52 0.57
N GLY A 22 5.09 24.58 0.92
CA GLY A 22 5.16 23.31 0.23
C GLY A 22 3.83 22.59 0.42
N SER A 23 3.03 22.46 -0.65
CA SER A 23 1.88 21.58 -0.63
C SER A 23 2.41 20.15 -0.45
N ALA A 24 2.25 19.58 0.75
CA ALA A 24 2.47 18.16 0.97
C ALA A 24 1.49 17.42 0.07
N GLN A 25 1.97 16.82 -1.02
CA GLN A 25 1.17 15.90 -1.82
C GLN A 25 0.83 14.72 -0.92
N GLN A 26 -0.45 14.56 -0.57
CA GLN A 26 -0.92 13.35 0.09
C GLN A 26 -0.69 12.18 -0.88
N GLN A 27 0.18 11.25 -0.48
CA GLN A 27 0.39 10.03 -1.24
C GLN A 27 -0.91 9.22 -1.22
N VAL A 28 -1.40 8.84 -2.41
CA VAL A 28 -2.52 7.92 -2.55
C VAL A 28 -2.11 6.58 -1.93
N PRO A 29 -2.91 6.02 -0.99
CA PRO A 29 -2.63 4.72 -0.42
C PRO A 29 -2.49 3.66 -1.51
N GLN A 30 -1.47 2.79 -1.40
CA GLN A 30 -1.20 1.77 -2.40
C GLN A 30 -1.36 0.37 -1.83
N THR A 31 -1.76 -0.56 -2.70
CA THR A 31 -1.70 -1.99 -2.44
C THR A 31 -0.28 -2.39 -2.09
N ARG A 32 -0.11 -3.11 -0.98
CA ARG A 32 1.22 -3.45 -0.47
C ARG A 32 1.21 -4.64 0.47
N ARG A 33 2.40 -5.19 0.69
CA ARG A 33 2.67 -6.15 1.76
C ARG A 33 3.55 -5.49 2.82
N GLU A 34 3.17 -5.72 4.06
CA GLU A 34 3.92 -5.26 5.24
C GLU A 34 4.45 -6.49 5.98
N PRO A 35 5.77 -6.78 5.89
CA PRO A 35 6.36 -7.89 6.64
C PRO A 35 6.11 -7.71 8.14
N GLN A 36 5.75 -8.79 8.83
CA GLN A 36 5.55 -8.80 10.27
C GLN A 36 6.70 -9.51 10.96
N PHE A 37 6.89 -10.77 10.68
CA PHE A 37 8.02 -11.57 11.14
C PHE A 37 8.16 -12.84 10.28
N GLU A 38 9.31 -13.47 10.39
CA GLU A 38 9.54 -14.82 9.88
C GLU A 38 10.45 -15.61 10.81
N ASN A 39 10.30 -16.92 10.79
CA ASN A 39 11.17 -17.86 11.47
C ASN A 39 11.34 -19.14 10.62
N GLU A 40 11.90 -20.20 11.18
CA GLU A 40 12.10 -21.45 10.45
C GLU A 40 10.80 -22.14 10.00
N ASN A 41 9.66 -21.85 10.63
CA ASN A 41 8.39 -22.52 10.38
C ASN A 41 7.43 -21.71 9.51
N VAL A 42 7.40 -20.39 9.67
CA VAL A 42 6.43 -19.52 9.02
C VAL A 42 7.04 -18.21 8.55
N ARG A 43 6.42 -17.64 7.52
CA ARG A 43 6.57 -16.24 7.12
C ARG A 43 5.24 -15.54 7.29
N VAL A 44 5.23 -14.41 7.98
CA VAL A 44 4.01 -13.66 8.29
C VAL A 44 4.10 -12.24 7.75
N TRP A 45 3.08 -11.84 7.03
CA TRP A 45 2.94 -10.47 6.55
C TRP A 45 1.47 -10.03 6.58
N LYS A 46 1.26 -8.73 6.52
CA LYS A 46 -0.04 -8.12 6.30
C LYS A 46 -0.13 -7.70 4.84
N SER A 47 -1.18 -8.12 4.15
CA SER A 47 -1.53 -7.61 2.82
C SER A 47 -2.62 -6.56 2.94
N ILE A 48 -2.43 -5.43 2.28
CA ILE A 48 -3.41 -4.36 2.17
C ILE A 48 -3.68 -4.18 0.69
N ILE A 49 -4.89 -4.52 0.26
CA ILE A 49 -5.28 -4.53 -1.15
C ILE A 49 -6.29 -3.43 -1.38
N MET A 50 -5.80 -2.35 -1.96
CA MET A 50 -6.61 -1.17 -2.23
C MET A 50 -7.58 -1.41 -3.39
N PRO A 51 -8.72 -0.71 -3.44
CA PRO A 51 -9.65 -0.80 -4.56
C PRO A 51 -8.97 -0.55 -5.90
N ASN A 52 -9.19 -1.45 -6.85
CA ASN A 52 -8.68 -1.39 -8.23
C ASN A 52 -7.14 -1.30 -8.38
N GLN A 53 -6.41 -1.68 -7.36
CA GLN A 53 -4.95 -1.77 -7.38
C GLN A 53 -4.53 -3.21 -7.09
N PRO A 54 -4.11 -3.99 -8.09
CA PRO A 54 -3.79 -5.40 -7.89
C PRO A 54 -2.52 -5.61 -7.08
N LEU A 55 -2.47 -6.71 -6.33
CA LEU A 55 -1.20 -7.31 -5.98
C LEU A 55 -0.57 -7.89 -7.24
N SER A 56 0.74 -7.67 -7.38
CA SER A 56 1.50 -8.20 -8.51
C SER A 56 1.43 -9.72 -8.59
N LEU A 57 1.67 -10.26 -9.77
CA LEU A 57 1.73 -11.70 -10.00
C LEU A 57 2.73 -12.36 -9.05
N HIS A 58 2.30 -13.41 -8.39
CA HIS A 58 3.10 -14.19 -7.46
C HIS A 58 2.59 -15.63 -7.39
N ARG A 59 3.33 -16.46 -6.67
CA ARG A 59 3.01 -17.87 -6.44
C ARG A 59 3.32 -18.21 -4.98
N HIS A 60 2.48 -19.06 -4.38
CA HIS A 60 2.70 -19.61 -3.06
C HIS A 60 3.13 -21.07 -3.15
N GLU A 61 4.35 -21.34 -2.75
CA GLU A 61 4.92 -22.72 -2.76
C GLU A 61 4.38 -23.58 -1.62
N PHE A 62 3.84 -22.97 -0.59
CA PHE A 62 3.35 -23.64 0.61
C PHE A 62 1.94 -23.19 0.96
N GLY A 63 1.26 -24.03 1.74
CA GLY A 63 -0.04 -23.68 2.30
C GLY A 63 0.07 -22.49 3.24
N ARG A 64 -1.04 -21.78 3.40
CA ARG A 64 -1.11 -20.57 4.19
C ARG A 64 -2.47 -20.38 4.86
N THR A 65 -2.46 -19.76 6.01
CA THR A 65 -3.67 -19.25 6.67
C THR A 65 -3.83 -17.77 6.35
N ILE A 66 -5.05 -17.39 6.02
CA ILE A 66 -5.48 -16.00 5.86
C ILE A 66 -6.35 -15.64 7.05
N VAL A 67 -6.04 -14.53 7.73
CA VAL A 67 -6.89 -13.94 8.77
C VAL A 67 -7.39 -12.60 8.27
N ALA A 68 -8.70 -12.49 8.06
CA ALA A 68 -9.31 -11.27 7.53
C ALA A 68 -9.47 -10.22 8.63
N LEU A 69 -8.69 -9.16 8.58
CA LEU A 69 -8.83 -7.98 9.44
C LEU A 69 -9.94 -7.06 8.93
N LYS A 70 -9.96 -6.85 7.62
CA LYS A 70 -11.02 -6.20 6.86
C LYS A 70 -11.32 -7.08 5.65
N GLY A 71 -12.44 -7.76 5.68
CA GLY A 71 -12.85 -8.68 4.64
C GLY A 71 -13.33 -7.99 3.37
N GLY A 72 -13.71 -8.78 2.42
CA GLY A 72 -14.22 -8.39 1.11
C GLY A 72 -14.08 -9.50 0.10
N THR A 73 -14.44 -9.23 -1.15
CA THR A 73 -14.32 -10.17 -2.26
C THR A 73 -13.13 -9.79 -3.13
N LEU A 74 -12.25 -10.76 -3.35
CA LEU A 74 -11.09 -10.66 -4.23
C LEU A 74 -11.32 -11.44 -5.50
N ASP A 75 -10.99 -10.83 -6.64
CA ASP A 75 -10.79 -11.54 -7.88
C ASP A 75 -9.36 -12.06 -7.94
N VAL A 76 -9.20 -13.35 -8.13
CA VAL A 76 -7.92 -13.95 -8.48
C VAL A 76 -7.76 -13.86 -9.99
N VAL A 77 -6.68 -13.22 -10.43
CA VAL A 77 -6.43 -12.96 -11.85
C VAL A 77 -5.17 -13.68 -12.34
N ASP A 78 -5.19 -14.12 -13.59
CA ASP A 78 -4.03 -14.70 -14.23
C ASP A 78 -3.06 -13.64 -14.80
N ALA A 79 -2.00 -14.07 -15.47
CA ALA A 79 -1.00 -13.19 -16.07
C ALA A 79 -1.59 -12.26 -17.15
N GLY A 80 -2.69 -12.62 -17.76
CA GLY A 80 -3.43 -11.81 -18.75
C GLY A 80 -4.43 -10.85 -18.14
N GLY A 81 -4.59 -10.83 -16.80
CA GLY A 81 -5.55 -10.01 -16.09
C GLY A 81 -6.97 -10.59 -16.08
N LYS A 82 -7.16 -11.83 -16.54
CA LYS A 82 -8.46 -12.51 -16.52
C LYS A 82 -8.74 -13.06 -15.13
N THR A 83 -9.95 -12.80 -14.62
CA THR A 83 -10.43 -13.40 -13.37
C THR A 83 -10.64 -14.90 -13.56
N THR A 84 -9.92 -15.70 -12.76
CA THR A 84 -10.02 -17.17 -12.77
C THR A 84 -10.95 -17.69 -11.69
N LYS A 85 -11.02 -17.00 -10.56
CA LYS A 85 -11.96 -17.29 -9.46
C LYS A 85 -12.15 -16.08 -8.56
N GLN A 86 -13.14 -16.15 -7.69
CA GLN A 86 -13.36 -15.17 -6.63
C GLN A 86 -13.21 -15.83 -5.27
N MET A 87 -12.70 -15.09 -4.30
CA MET A 87 -12.63 -15.48 -2.90
C MET A 87 -13.27 -14.39 -2.05
N THR A 88 -14.16 -14.77 -1.17
CA THR A 88 -14.79 -13.87 -0.20
C THR A 88 -14.29 -14.18 1.19
N TRP A 89 -13.77 -13.19 1.87
CA TRP A 89 -13.31 -13.28 3.24
C TRP A 89 -14.16 -12.39 4.14
N GLU A 90 -14.65 -12.96 5.22
CA GLU A 90 -15.43 -12.23 6.22
C GLU A 90 -14.48 -11.70 7.32
N THR A 91 -14.66 -10.44 7.69
CA THR A 91 -13.91 -9.81 8.78
C THR A 91 -13.94 -10.66 10.06
N GLY A 92 -12.78 -10.91 10.65
CA GLY A 92 -12.60 -11.68 11.86
C GLY A 92 -12.52 -13.20 11.67
N LYS A 93 -12.63 -13.71 10.44
CA LYS A 93 -12.51 -15.13 10.14
C LYS A 93 -11.14 -15.49 9.57
N ALA A 94 -10.78 -16.76 9.72
CA ALA A 94 -9.57 -17.36 9.19
C ALA A 94 -9.90 -18.42 8.13
N TYR A 95 -9.03 -18.56 7.14
CA TYR A 95 -9.18 -19.47 6.00
C TYR A 95 -7.86 -20.18 5.73
N TRP A 96 -7.94 -21.42 5.29
CA TRP A 96 -6.79 -22.15 4.78
C TRP A 96 -6.77 -22.09 3.25
N LEU A 97 -5.62 -21.82 2.68
CA LEU A 97 -5.35 -21.92 1.24
C LEU A 97 -4.16 -22.84 1.01
N ASP A 98 -4.36 -23.83 0.14
CA ASP A 98 -3.29 -24.76 -0.26
C ASP A 98 -2.21 -24.04 -1.07
N ALA A 99 -1.04 -24.72 -1.21
CA ALA A 99 -0.01 -24.27 -2.14
C ALA A 99 -0.59 -24.13 -3.56
N ASP A 100 -0.08 -23.16 -4.29
CA ASP A 100 -0.48 -22.99 -5.69
C ASP A 100 0.11 -24.12 -6.55
N PRO A 101 -0.60 -24.56 -7.60
CA PRO A 101 -0.05 -25.54 -8.53
C PRO A 101 1.29 -25.10 -9.12
N ALA A 102 2.16 -26.04 -9.43
CA ALA A 102 3.47 -25.75 -10.00
C ALA A 102 3.35 -24.95 -11.31
N GLY A 103 4.11 -23.85 -11.41
CA GLY A 103 4.14 -22.98 -12.59
C GLY A 103 2.99 -21.99 -12.71
N GLU A 104 2.00 -22.04 -11.84
CA GLU A 104 0.90 -21.06 -11.84
C GLU A 104 1.26 -19.83 -11.01
N GLN A 105 1.06 -18.65 -11.62
CA GLN A 105 1.12 -17.36 -10.94
C GLN A 105 -0.25 -16.71 -10.98
N HIS A 106 -0.57 -15.96 -9.94
CA HIS A 106 -1.79 -15.18 -9.88
C HIS A 106 -1.53 -13.80 -9.29
N GLY A 107 -2.42 -12.89 -9.59
CA GLY A 107 -2.57 -11.61 -8.89
C GLY A 107 -3.90 -11.59 -8.16
N ASP A 108 -4.03 -10.62 -7.26
CA ASP A 108 -5.27 -10.40 -6.51
C ASP A 108 -5.78 -9.00 -6.79
N MET A 109 -7.06 -8.87 -7.15
CA MET A 109 -7.71 -7.62 -7.47
C MET A 109 -8.90 -7.38 -6.55
N ASN A 110 -8.88 -6.27 -5.84
CA ASN A 110 -10.04 -5.79 -5.07
C ASN A 110 -10.86 -4.86 -5.97
N ARG A 111 -12.02 -5.31 -6.42
CA ARG A 111 -12.93 -4.49 -7.24
C ARG A 111 -13.98 -3.76 -6.41
N GLY A 112 -13.91 -3.86 -5.09
CA GLY A 112 -14.80 -3.14 -4.16
C GLY A 112 -14.40 -1.69 -4.00
N THR A 113 -15.00 -1.04 -3.01
CA THR A 113 -14.81 0.38 -2.72
C THR A 113 -14.02 0.63 -1.42
N SER A 114 -13.71 -0.43 -0.68
CA SER A 114 -12.98 -0.39 0.58
C SER A 114 -11.74 -1.27 0.52
N PRO A 115 -10.64 -0.92 1.22
CA PRO A 115 -9.48 -1.79 1.31
C PRO A 115 -9.81 -3.14 1.91
N ILE A 116 -9.15 -4.19 1.42
CA ILE A 116 -9.13 -5.51 2.05
C ILE A 116 -7.80 -5.64 2.79
N GLU A 117 -7.85 -6.01 4.05
CA GLU A 117 -6.67 -6.19 4.88
C GLU A 117 -6.66 -7.59 5.50
N VAL A 118 -5.58 -8.32 5.29
CA VAL A 118 -5.42 -9.67 5.81
C VAL A 118 -4.03 -9.89 6.40
N ILE A 119 -3.96 -10.73 7.43
CA ILE A 119 -2.71 -11.35 7.86
C ILE A 119 -2.56 -12.66 7.11
N VAL A 120 -1.41 -12.87 6.51
CA VAL A 120 -1.04 -14.12 5.85
C VAL A 120 0.02 -14.81 6.69
N VAL A 121 -0.25 -16.06 7.06
CA VAL A 121 0.70 -16.95 7.74
C VAL A 121 1.04 -18.08 6.79
N GLU A 122 2.13 -17.96 6.08
CA GLU A 122 2.58 -18.96 5.11
C GLU A 122 3.55 -19.94 5.76
N MET A 123 3.30 -21.23 5.55
CA MET A 123 4.20 -22.29 5.98
C MET A 123 5.51 -22.22 5.19
N ARG A 124 6.60 -22.70 5.75
CA ARG A 124 7.91 -22.74 5.08
C ARG A 124 8.36 -24.16 4.75
N ARG A 125 7.56 -25.14 5.13
CA ARG A 125 7.79 -26.59 4.89
C ARG A 125 6.50 -27.38 5.04
#